data_100b0b587a32466c620d831a01157094
#
_entry.id   100b0b587a32466c620d831a01157094
#
_cell.length_a   1.000
_cell.length_b   1.000
_cell.length_c   1.000
_cell.angle_alpha   90.00
_cell.angle_beta   90.00
_cell.angle_gamma   90.00
#
_symmetry.space_group_name_H-M   'P 1'
#
loop_
_entity.id
_entity.type
_entity.pdbx_description
1 polymer ?
#
loop_
_entity_poly.entity_id
_entity_poly.type
_entity_poly.pdbx_seq_one_letter_code
_entity_poly.pdbx_strand_id
1 'polypeptide(L)'
;MKKLWLIIICTLALAIYIFPAAAADKNYDETKPTIQQSIIVNGEKLNDYPIIINDCVLVPMRSVSDKLGFTVTWDKDTQEATVQSDTMKCTMKVGEDLYSATSTIALGMTAPTKLGSAPLLINNRLYIPAEVFRLIQGNDPSAVNITDTQIVLKNVSK
;
A
#
# COMPACT_ATOMS: atom_id res chain seq x y z
N MET A 1 55.31 -59.07 2.28
CA MET A 1 54.39 -58.58 3.29
C MET A 1 53.85 -57.24 2.77
N LYS A 2 52.66 -57.25 2.18
CA LYS A 2 52.09 -56.11 1.47
C LYS A 2 51.13 -55.36 2.43
N LYS A 3 51.48 -54.14 2.78
CA LYS A 3 50.60 -53.28 3.61
C LYS A 3 49.55 -52.63 2.70
N LEU A 4 48.30 -53.03 2.89
CA LEU A 4 47.13 -52.50 2.22
C LEU A 4 46.74 -51.16 2.89
N TRP A 5 46.93 -50.07 2.17
CA TRP A 5 46.43 -48.75 2.64
C TRP A 5 45.00 -48.58 2.21
N LEU A 6 44.10 -48.56 3.19
CA LEU A 6 42.68 -48.26 3.00
C LEU A 6 42.52 -46.75 3.07
N ILE A 7 42.30 -46.12 1.92
CA ILE A 7 41.96 -44.71 1.84
C ILE A 7 40.43 -44.60 2.04
N ILE A 8 40.05 -44.16 3.21
CA ILE A 8 38.62 -43.78 3.49
C ILE A 8 38.42 -42.42 2.87
N ILE A 9 37.72 -42.36 1.73
CA ILE A 9 37.23 -41.14 1.13
C ILE A 9 35.95 -40.77 1.87
N CYS A 10 36.06 -39.80 2.79
CA CYS A 10 34.92 -39.18 3.45
C CYS A 10 34.27 -38.20 2.46
N THR A 11 33.28 -38.65 1.71
CA THR A 11 32.45 -37.78 0.85
C THR A 11 31.51 -36.98 1.73
N LEU A 12 31.89 -35.72 1.99
CA LEU A 12 31.04 -34.72 2.63
C LEU A 12 29.93 -34.35 1.65
N ALA A 13 28.78 -34.98 1.79
CA ALA A 13 27.58 -34.60 1.03
C ALA A 13 27.06 -33.26 1.56
N LEU A 14 27.46 -32.18 0.88
CA LEU A 14 26.92 -30.86 1.10
C LEU A 14 25.47 -30.85 0.57
N ALA A 15 24.50 -31.11 1.44
CA ALA A 15 23.10 -30.97 1.12
C ALA A 15 22.81 -29.47 0.93
N ILE A 16 22.82 -29.03 -0.32
CA ILE A 16 22.30 -27.69 -0.69
C ILE A 16 20.81 -27.76 -0.50
N TYR A 17 20.31 -27.25 0.63
CA TYR A 17 18.91 -26.97 0.80
C TYR A 17 18.53 -25.80 -0.12
N ILE A 18 18.08 -26.14 -1.32
CA ILE A 18 17.41 -25.20 -2.20
C ILE A 18 16.04 -24.94 -1.55
N PHE A 19 15.92 -23.86 -0.78
CA PHE A 19 14.62 -23.31 -0.45
C PHE A 19 13.99 -22.86 -1.77
N PRO A 20 12.86 -23.42 -2.20
CA PRO A 20 12.10 -22.79 -3.26
C PRO A 20 11.65 -21.44 -2.69
N ALA A 21 12.23 -20.36 -3.18
CA ALA A 21 11.61 -19.06 -3.06
C ALA A 21 10.21 -19.23 -3.67
N ALA A 22 9.19 -19.35 -2.83
CA ALA A 22 7.82 -19.26 -3.27
C ALA A 22 7.64 -17.83 -3.75
N ALA A 23 8.01 -17.59 -5.02
CA ALA A 23 7.50 -16.49 -5.78
C ALA A 23 5.98 -16.66 -5.73
N ALA A 24 5.32 -15.85 -4.92
CA ALA A 24 3.89 -15.68 -5.00
C ALA A 24 3.63 -15.02 -6.35
N ASP A 25 3.64 -15.83 -7.39
CA ASP A 25 3.12 -15.50 -8.70
C ASP A 25 1.60 -15.40 -8.54
N LYS A 26 1.15 -14.24 -8.02
CA LYS A 26 -0.24 -13.87 -8.11
C LYS A 26 -0.47 -13.56 -9.59
N ASN A 27 -0.91 -14.57 -10.33
CA ASN A 27 -1.51 -14.42 -11.64
C ASN A 27 -2.59 -13.34 -11.55
N TYR A 28 -2.24 -12.11 -11.89
CA TYR A 28 -3.21 -11.10 -12.24
C TYR A 28 -3.82 -11.58 -13.55
N ASP A 29 -5.07 -12.04 -13.49
CA ASP A 29 -5.85 -12.38 -14.67
C ASP A 29 -6.12 -11.09 -15.47
N GLU A 30 -5.25 -10.81 -16.45
CA GLU A 30 -5.36 -9.65 -17.35
C GLU A 30 -6.60 -9.73 -18.27
N THR A 31 -7.39 -10.82 -18.22
CA THR A 31 -8.48 -11.08 -19.19
C THR A 31 -9.84 -10.58 -18.75
N LYS A 32 -10.01 -10.12 -17.50
CA LYS A 32 -11.26 -9.51 -17.07
C LYS A 32 -11.26 -8.05 -17.55
N PRO A 33 -12.23 -7.59 -18.37
CA PRO A 33 -12.36 -6.18 -18.67
C PRO A 33 -12.66 -5.46 -17.36
N THR A 34 -11.62 -4.98 -16.71
CA THR A 34 -11.73 -4.13 -15.54
C THR A 34 -12.40 -2.86 -16.03
N ILE A 35 -13.62 -2.61 -15.60
CA ILE A 35 -14.24 -1.29 -15.76
C ILE A 35 -13.24 -0.35 -15.13
N GLN A 36 -12.55 0.41 -15.97
CA GLN A 36 -11.44 1.24 -15.53
C GLN A 36 -12.03 2.45 -14.81
N GLN A 37 -12.17 2.33 -13.48
CA GLN A 37 -12.66 3.42 -12.66
C GLN A 37 -11.76 4.64 -12.84
N SER A 38 -12.36 5.80 -12.96
CA SER A 38 -11.63 7.07 -12.98
C SER A 38 -11.48 7.63 -11.57
N ILE A 39 -10.33 8.25 -11.29
CA ILE A 39 -10.09 8.96 -10.03
C ILE A 39 -10.40 10.45 -10.26
N ILE A 40 -11.28 11.00 -9.45
CA ILE A 40 -11.67 12.43 -9.47
C ILE A 40 -11.30 13.02 -8.12
N VAL A 41 -10.49 14.07 -8.12
CA VAL A 41 -10.04 14.74 -6.91
C VAL A 41 -10.42 16.21 -6.99
N ASN A 42 -11.20 16.72 -6.04
CA ASN A 42 -11.72 18.09 -6.03
C ASN A 42 -12.40 18.49 -7.37
N GLY A 43 -13.09 17.53 -8.02
CA GLY A 43 -13.75 17.73 -9.30
C GLY A 43 -12.85 17.58 -10.54
N GLU A 44 -11.56 17.40 -10.39
CA GLU A 44 -10.62 17.19 -11.50
C GLU A 44 -10.29 15.69 -11.67
N LYS A 45 -10.36 15.21 -12.90
CA LYS A 45 -9.97 13.83 -13.24
C LYS A 45 -8.45 13.68 -13.23
N LEU A 46 -7.94 12.67 -12.53
CA LEU A 46 -6.55 12.26 -12.62
C LEU A 46 -6.30 11.40 -13.86
N ASN A 47 -5.06 11.46 -14.38
CA ASN A 47 -4.61 10.57 -15.44
C ASN A 47 -4.09 9.21 -14.91
N ASP A 48 -4.09 9.04 -13.59
CA ASP A 48 -3.73 7.80 -12.92
C ASP A 48 -4.96 6.90 -12.76
N TYR A 49 -4.70 5.60 -12.58
CA TYR A 49 -5.74 4.60 -12.41
C TYR A 49 -5.66 3.98 -11.01
N PRO A 50 -6.80 3.57 -10.42
CA PRO A 50 -6.82 2.83 -9.19
C PRO A 50 -6.40 1.37 -9.41
N ILE A 51 -6.07 0.70 -8.32
CA ILE A 51 -5.86 -0.74 -8.27
C ILE A 51 -6.89 -1.32 -7.29
N ILE A 52 -7.51 -2.44 -7.65
CA ILE A 52 -8.47 -3.11 -6.78
C ILE A 52 -7.86 -4.42 -6.31
N ILE A 53 -7.76 -4.61 -4.99
CA ILE A 53 -7.25 -5.82 -4.36
C ILE A 53 -8.18 -6.21 -3.23
N ASN A 54 -8.72 -7.43 -3.28
CA ASN A 54 -9.67 -7.95 -2.27
C ASN A 54 -10.82 -6.97 -1.99
N ASP A 55 -11.43 -6.44 -3.05
CA ASP A 55 -12.49 -5.41 -3.01
C ASP A 55 -12.09 -4.07 -2.38
N CYS A 56 -10.82 -3.91 -2.02
CA CYS A 56 -10.27 -2.64 -1.56
C CYS A 56 -9.73 -1.83 -2.74
N VAL A 57 -10.17 -0.59 -2.85
CA VAL A 57 -9.72 0.34 -3.88
C VAL A 57 -8.49 1.10 -3.39
N LEU A 58 -7.36 0.90 -4.08
CA LEU A 58 -6.12 1.62 -3.83
C LEU A 58 -5.92 2.71 -4.89
N VAL A 59 -5.47 3.88 -4.44
CA VAL A 59 -5.19 5.04 -5.29
C VAL A 59 -3.72 5.46 -5.14
N PRO A 60 -3.13 6.10 -6.17
CA PRO A 60 -1.74 6.59 -6.09
C PRO A 60 -1.65 7.71 -5.07
N MET A 61 -0.94 7.44 -3.97
CA MET A 61 -0.88 8.30 -2.80
C MET A 61 -0.50 9.74 -3.13
N ARG A 62 0.61 9.94 -3.84
CA ARG A 62 1.14 11.28 -4.12
C ARG A 62 0.23 12.08 -5.02
N SER A 63 -0.21 11.54 -6.16
CA SER A 63 -1.07 12.24 -7.11
C SER A 63 -2.38 12.71 -6.48
N VAL A 64 -2.98 11.88 -5.62
CA VAL A 64 -4.21 12.24 -4.90
C VAL A 64 -3.93 13.28 -3.83
N SER A 65 -2.87 13.09 -3.02
CA SER A 65 -2.51 14.02 -1.94
C SER A 65 -2.21 15.41 -2.47
N ASP A 66 -1.43 15.52 -3.54
CA ASP A 66 -1.07 16.80 -4.16
C ASP A 66 -2.32 17.57 -4.62
N LYS A 67 -3.31 16.87 -5.21
CA LYS A 67 -4.57 17.48 -5.65
C LYS A 67 -5.51 17.85 -4.49
N LEU A 68 -5.43 17.12 -3.37
CA LEU A 68 -6.15 17.48 -2.14
C LEU A 68 -5.48 18.63 -1.38
N GLY A 69 -4.22 18.96 -1.69
CA GLY A 69 -3.40 19.93 -0.98
C GLY A 69 -2.80 19.35 0.31
N PHE A 70 -2.61 18.03 0.38
CA PHE A 70 -2.02 17.34 1.52
C PHE A 70 -0.53 17.11 1.33
N THR A 71 0.22 17.10 2.44
CA THR A 71 1.65 16.84 2.44
C THR A 71 1.92 15.33 2.49
N VAL A 72 2.92 14.89 1.73
CA VAL A 72 3.38 13.50 1.71
C VAL A 72 4.85 13.42 2.06
N THR A 73 5.19 12.53 3.01
CA THR A 73 6.58 12.14 3.29
C THR A 73 6.77 10.65 3.06
N TRP A 74 7.97 10.27 2.67
CA TRP A 74 8.35 8.88 2.45
C TRP A 74 9.72 8.61 3.09
N ASP A 75 9.77 7.60 3.92
CA ASP A 75 11.01 7.05 4.48
C ASP A 75 11.32 5.72 3.78
N LYS A 76 12.44 5.70 3.05
CA LYS A 76 12.86 4.54 2.28
C LYS A 76 13.41 3.43 3.17
N ASP A 77 14.03 3.79 4.30
CA ASP A 77 14.72 2.83 5.16
C ASP A 77 13.72 2.02 5.99
N THR A 78 12.67 2.69 6.49
CA THR A 78 11.57 2.05 7.24
C THR A 78 10.43 1.58 6.33
N GLN A 79 10.40 1.99 5.07
CA GLN A 79 9.30 1.79 4.11
C GLN A 79 7.97 2.36 4.63
N GLU A 80 8.04 3.49 5.31
CA GLU A 80 6.89 4.19 5.86
C GLU A 80 6.55 5.43 5.04
N ALA A 81 5.25 5.65 4.88
CA ALA A 81 4.71 6.84 4.26
C ALA A 81 3.80 7.57 5.22
N THR A 82 3.83 8.89 5.19
CA THR A 82 2.88 9.73 5.94
C THR A 82 2.15 10.63 4.97
N VAL A 83 0.82 10.67 5.10
CA VAL A 83 -0.06 11.68 4.47
C VAL A 83 -0.60 12.57 5.59
N GLN A 84 -0.50 13.88 5.39
CA GLN A 84 -0.93 14.86 6.38
C GLN A 84 -1.82 15.93 5.74
N SER A 85 -3.00 16.12 6.34
CA SER A 85 -3.89 17.27 6.13
C SER A 85 -3.54 18.40 7.12
N ASP A 86 -4.33 19.47 7.13
CA ASP A 86 -4.12 20.58 8.07
C ASP A 86 -4.25 20.17 9.54
N THR A 87 -5.10 19.17 9.82
CA THR A 87 -5.47 18.81 11.21
C THR A 87 -5.07 17.41 11.61
N MET A 88 -4.81 16.51 10.66
CA MET A 88 -4.54 15.09 10.94
C MET A 88 -3.45 14.53 10.02
N LYS A 89 -2.75 13.50 10.50
CA LYS A 89 -1.80 12.71 9.71
C LYS A 89 -2.01 11.23 9.92
N CYS A 90 -1.74 10.44 8.90
CA CYS A 90 -1.69 8.98 8.95
C CYS A 90 -0.33 8.49 8.47
N THR A 91 0.40 7.78 9.32
CA THR A 91 1.63 7.07 8.96
C THR A 91 1.29 5.62 8.74
N MET A 92 1.77 5.06 7.63
CA MET A 92 1.49 3.70 7.19
C MET A 92 2.74 3.03 6.66
N LYS A 93 2.83 1.71 6.79
CA LYS A 93 3.97 0.91 6.33
C LYS A 93 3.59 0.03 5.16
N VAL A 94 4.47 -0.08 4.17
CA VAL A 94 4.27 -0.99 3.03
C VAL A 94 4.10 -2.43 3.52
N GLY A 95 3.07 -3.10 3.03
CA GLY A 95 2.76 -4.49 3.38
C GLY A 95 2.00 -4.67 4.70
N GLU A 96 1.65 -3.60 5.43
CA GLU A 96 0.92 -3.67 6.69
C GLU A 96 -0.47 -3.03 6.57
N ASP A 97 -1.54 -3.83 6.71
CA ASP A 97 -2.94 -3.34 6.70
C ASP A 97 -3.34 -2.90 8.12
N LEU A 98 -2.79 -1.78 8.56
CA LEU A 98 -3.12 -1.15 9.83
C LEU A 98 -2.96 0.37 9.71
N TYR A 99 -4.02 1.10 10.04
CA TYR A 99 -4.09 2.55 9.86
C TYR A 99 -4.65 3.24 11.09
N SER A 100 -4.03 4.36 11.44
CA SER A 100 -4.57 5.28 12.44
C SER A 100 -4.22 6.71 12.05
N ALA A 101 -5.14 7.64 12.25
CA ALA A 101 -4.87 9.04 12.05
C ALA A 101 -4.64 9.73 13.39
N THR A 102 -3.59 10.54 13.46
CA THR A 102 -3.21 11.30 14.65
C THR A 102 -3.47 12.79 14.38
N SER A 103 -4.05 13.48 15.34
CA SER A 103 -4.23 14.93 15.24
C SER A 103 -2.88 15.66 15.26
N THR A 104 -2.76 16.70 14.42
CA THR A 104 -1.59 17.59 14.35
C THR A 104 -1.76 18.86 15.19
N ILE A 105 -2.99 19.14 15.65
CA ILE A 105 -3.37 20.38 16.37
C ILE A 105 -3.80 20.14 17.81
N ALA A 106 -4.05 18.89 18.21
CA ALA A 106 -4.49 18.51 19.55
C ALA A 106 -3.93 17.13 19.92
N LEU A 107 -4.11 16.73 21.18
CA LEU A 107 -3.88 15.35 21.57
C LEU A 107 -5.07 14.50 21.13
N GLY A 108 -4.80 13.48 20.32
CA GLY A 108 -5.83 12.55 19.87
C GLY A 108 -5.38 11.73 18.66
N MET A 109 -5.95 10.55 18.57
CA MET A 109 -5.78 9.65 17.43
C MET A 109 -7.03 8.79 17.26
N THR A 110 -7.28 8.34 16.04
CA THR A 110 -8.32 7.34 15.78
C THR A 110 -7.86 5.98 16.31
N ALA A 111 -8.79 5.11 16.64
CA ALA A 111 -8.46 3.71 16.88
C ALA A 111 -7.80 3.11 15.63
N PRO A 112 -6.77 2.25 15.80
CA PRO A 112 -6.19 1.52 14.68
C PRO A 112 -7.26 0.66 13.98
N THR A 113 -7.28 0.71 12.65
CA THR A 113 -8.27 -0.01 11.83
C THR A 113 -7.60 -0.66 10.63
N LYS A 114 -8.22 -1.72 10.11
CA LYS A 114 -7.86 -2.33 8.83
C LYS A 114 -8.77 -1.80 7.74
N LEU A 115 -8.21 -1.59 6.55
CA LEU A 115 -8.94 -1.07 5.39
C LEU A 115 -9.08 -2.09 4.26
N GLY A 116 -8.64 -3.33 4.50
CA GLY A 116 -8.77 -4.46 3.56
C GLY A 116 -7.55 -4.68 2.67
N SER A 117 -6.63 -3.74 2.60
CA SER A 117 -5.35 -3.90 1.89
C SER A 117 -4.26 -3.06 2.52
N ALA A 118 -3.04 -3.56 2.47
CA ALA A 118 -1.85 -2.81 2.86
C ALA A 118 -1.41 -1.82 1.76
N PRO A 119 -0.63 -0.77 2.09
CA PRO A 119 0.06 0.04 1.09
C PRO A 119 0.97 -0.81 0.22
N LEU A 120 0.96 -0.56 -1.10
CA LEU A 120 1.73 -1.30 -2.10
C LEU A 120 2.62 -0.38 -2.92
N LEU A 121 3.89 -0.77 -3.06
CA LEU A 121 4.84 -0.07 -3.93
C LEU A 121 4.90 -0.79 -5.28
N ILE A 122 4.38 -0.16 -6.34
CA ILE A 122 4.33 -0.71 -7.70
C ILE A 122 5.00 0.30 -8.64
N ASN A 123 6.01 -0.14 -9.39
CA ASN A 123 6.73 0.71 -10.35
C ASN A 123 7.17 2.06 -9.73
N ASN A 124 7.71 2.03 -8.51
CA ASN A 124 8.14 3.20 -7.75
C ASN A 124 7.00 4.19 -7.38
N ARG A 125 5.75 3.76 -7.42
CA ARG A 125 4.58 4.51 -6.99
C ARG A 125 3.94 3.81 -5.81
N LEU A 126 3.64 4.54 -4.76
CA LEU A 126 2.93 3.99 -3.60
C LEU A 126 1.43 4.15 -3.81
N TYR A 127 0.73 3.02 -3.71
CA TYR A 127 -0.73 2.92 -3.72
C TYR A 127 -1.22 2.64 -2.32
N ILE A 128 -2.24 3.36 -1.89
CA ILE A 128 -2.84 3.24 -0.57
C ILE A 128 -4.36 3.11 -0.69
N PRO A 129 -5.05 2.47 0.27
CA PRO A 129 -6.50 2.47 0.30
C PRO A 129 -7.06 3.89 0.23
N ALA A 130 -8.05 4.12 -0.63
CA ALA A 130 -8.69 5.43 -0.78
C ALA A 130 -9.29 5.93 0.54
N GLU A 131 -9.74 5.02 1.40
CA GLU A 131 -10.31 5.29 2.71
C GLU A 131 -9.33 5.94 3.71
N VAL A 132 -8.01 5.87 3.47
CA VAL A 132 -7.02 6.63 4.26
C VAL A 132 -7.32 8.14 4.19
N PHE A 133 -7.76 8.62 3.02
CA PHE A 133 -8.10 10.03 2.83
C PHE A 133 -9.35 10.45 3.61
N ARG A 134 -10.24 9.51 3.94
CA ARG A 134 -11.35 9.76 4.86
C ARG A 134 -10.86 9.82 6.30
N LEU A 135 -9.97 8.89 6.72
CA LEU A 135 -9.41 8.89 8.08
C LEU A 135 -8.74 10.22 8.44
N ILE A 136 -7.90 10.77 7.55
CA ILE A 136 -7.19 12.03 7.79
C ILE A 136 -8.03 13.29 7.64
N GLN A 137 -9.31 13.13 7.33
CA GLN A 137 -10.32 14.18 7.30
C GLN A 137 -11.43 13.95 8.34
N GLY A 138 -11.05 13.34 9.48
CA GLY A 138 -11.96 13.16 10.62
C GLY A 138 -13.05 12.11 10.40
N ASN A 139 -12.85 11.16 9.48
CA ASN A 139 -13.84 10.17 9.06
C ASN A 139 -15.09 10.78 8.39
N ASP A 140 -14.97 11.95 7.78
CA ASP A 140 -16.08 12.56 7.05
C ASP A 140 -16.47 11.66 5.86
N PRO A 141 -17.73 11.19 5.78
CA PRO A 141 -18.17 10.30 4.72
C PRO A 141 -18.19 10.97 3.33
N SER A 142 -18.21 12.30 3.26
CA SER A 142 -18.17 13.03 2.01
C SER A 142 -16.78 13.17 1.41
N ALA A 143 -15.73 12.86 2.19
CA ALA A 143 -14.34 12.95 1.74
C ALA A 143 -13.98 11.92 0.66
N VAL A 144 -14.58 10.73 0.70
CA VAL A 144 -14.34 9.64 -0.25
C VAL A 144 -15.67 8.99 -0.63
N ASN A 145 -15.93 8.92 -1.93
CA ASN A 145 -17.08 8.21 -2.49
C ASN A 145 -16.61 7.29 -3.61
N ILE A 146 -16.81 5.99 -3.45
CA ILE A 146 -16.42 4.94 -4.39
C ILE A 146 -17.67 4.36 -5.03
N THR A 147 -17.71 4.38 -6.35
CA THR A 147 -18.76 3.78 -7.18
C THR A 147 -18.13 2.82 -8.18
N ASP A 148 -18.93 2.07 -8.93
CA ASP A 148 -18.44 1.12 -9.95
C ASP A 148 -17.61 1.79 -11.05
N THR A 149 -17.81 3.08 -11.31
CA THR A 149 -17.18 3.82 -12.42
C THR A 149 -16.20 4.90 -11.98
N GLN A 150 -16.30 5.38 -10.74
CA GLN A 150 -15.56 6.53 -10.25
C GLN A 150 -15.17 6.41 -8.78
N ILE A 151 -14.01 6.96 -8.48
CA ILE A 151 -13.55 7.21 -7.11
C ILE A 151 -13.44 8.72 -6.97
N VAL A 152 -14.29 9.31 -6.14
CA VAL A 152 -14.35 10.75 -5.93
C VAL A 152 -13.75 11.06 -4.56
N LEU A 153 -12.71 11.89 -4.54
CA LEU A 153 -12.06 12.36 -3.32
C LEU A 153 -12.19 13.90 -3.26
N LYS A 154 -12.50 14.40 -2.07
CA LYS A 154 -12.65 15.84 -1.84
C LYS A 154 -11.89 16.25 -0.59
N ASN A 155 -11.35 17.46 -0.60
CA ASN A 155 -10.90 18.10 0.63
C ASN A 155 -12.14 18.75 1.30
N VAL A 156 -12.50 18.25 2.48
CA VAL A 156 -13.67 18.72 3.26
C VAL A 156 -13.30 19.71 4.36
N SER A 157 -11.99 19.98 4.50
CA SER A 157 -11.45 20.90 5.52
C SER A 157 -11.43 22.37 5.08
N LYS A 158 -11.99 22.69 3.91
CA LYS A 158 -12.01 24.08 3.34
C LYS A 158 -13.38 24.68 3.40
#